data_7d54eebc1b855c9ce5203adab02bc596
#
_entry.id   7d54eebc1b855c9ce5203adab02bc596
#
_cell.length_a   1.000
_cell.length_b   1.000
_cell.length_c   1.000
_cell.angle_alpha   90.00
_cell.angle_beta   90.00
_cell.angle_gamma   90.00
#
_symmetry.space_group_name_H-M   'P 1'
#
loop_
_entity.id
_entity.type
_entity.pdbx_description
1 polymer ?
#
loop_
_entity_poly.entity_id
_entity_poly.type
_entity_poly.pdbx_seq_one_letter_code
_entity_poly.pdbx_strand_id
1 'polypeptide(L)'
;FPTVDIRKTATTQDEEVTEEDVAEIFVRINNQGTRLGQADFVLTLLSVFHGELRDRIEERARAMSQGTVVGIDTQQLLRAVCGVAFGRARMSAVYRYLRGVDPTTGEADTASRLKRLEQLDDAAKECMETTPWRDYLLRVKRAGFVSQALVASRNAIVNAYAFYIRGRKAGVPKNKLDEMIARWVFGTLLTARYSGSSETIFEEDLARVARLG
;
A
#
# COMPACT_ATOMS: atom_id res chain seq x y z
N PHE A 1 -5.83 11.99 22.08
CA PHE A 1 -4.88 10.90 21.76
C PHE A 1 -3.86 10.89 22.87
N PRO A 2 -3.53 9.74 23.49
CA PRO A 2 -2.42 9.67 24.45
C PRO A 2 -1.12 9.90 23.70
N THR A 3 -0.43 10.96 24.07
CA THR A 3 0.93 11.25 23.57
C THR A 3 1.90 10.54 24.50
N VAL A 4 2.70 9.61 23.98
CA VAL A 4 3.79 9.00 24.74
C VAL A 4 5.04 9.83 24.48
N ASP A 5 5.44 10.61 25.47
CA ASP A 5 6.69 11.36 25.46
C ASP A 5 7.83 10.40 25.83
N ILE A 6 8.60 9.95 24.85
CA ILE A 6 9.80 9.14 25.08
C ILE A 6 10.92 10.12 25.47
N ARG A 7 11.02 10.46 26.77
CA ARG A 7 12.15 11.24 27.29
C ARG A 7 13.32 10.31 27.55
N LYS A 8 14.51 10.68 27.06
CA LYS A 8 15.78 10.09 27.50
C LYS A 8 15.87 10.24 29.01
N THR A 9 15.61 9.17 29.76
CA THR A 9 16.01 9.10 31.17
C THR A 9 17.48 8.72 31.14
N ALA A 10 18.35 9.66 31.47
CA ALA A 10 19.78 9.44 31.63
C ALA A 10 20.00 8.49 32.78
N THR A 11 20.23 7.23 32.47
CA THR A 11 20.82 6.26 33.38
C THR A 11 21.98 5.60 32.64
N THR A 12 23.17 6.02 33.00
CA THR A 12 24.51 5.44 32.82
C THR A 12 24.61 4.32 31.76
N GLN A 13 24.92 4.67 30.59
CA GLN A 13 25.65 4.15 29.44
C GLN A 13 25.01 4.69 28.16
N ASP A 14 25.82 5.35 27.31
CA ASP A 14 25.41 5.92 26.04
C ASP A 14 25.03 4.81 25.02
N GLU A 15 23.91 4.15 25.20
CA GLU A 15 23.23 3.45 24.12
C GLU A 15 22.32 4.48 23.44
N GLU A 16 22.77 4.97 22.31
CA GLU A 16 21.92 5.75 21.40
C GLU A 16 20.70 4.88 21.03
N VAL A 17 19.50 5.34 21.44
CA VAL A 17 18.24 4.68 21.06
C VAL A 17 18.19 4.68 19.54
N THR A 18 18.31 3.48 18.98
CA THR A 18 18.32 3.30 17.53
C THR A 18 16.90 3.46 16.96
N GLU A 19 16.80 3.78 15.68
CA GLU A 19 15.52 3.79 14.98
C GLU A 19 14.80 2.44 15.08
N GLU A 20 15.55 1.35 15.24
CA GLU A 20 15.02 0.00 15.45
C GLU A 20 14.38 -0.18 16.81
N ASP A 21 14.97 0.40 17.85
CA ASP A 21 14.42 0.37 19.22
C ASP A 21 13.10 1.14 19.27
N VAL A 22 13.02 2.29 18.59
CA VAL A 22 11.79 3.07 18.49
C VAL A 22 10.68 2.26 17.77
N ALA A 23 11.03 1.58 16.68
CA ALA A 23 10.07 0.76 15.93
C ALA A 23 9.61 -0.45 16.79
N GLU A 24 10.50 -1.07 17.57
CA GLU A 24 10.16 -2.20 18.45
C GLU A 24 9.30 -1.77 19.65
N ILE A 25 9.63 -0.66 20.30
CA ILE A 25 8.83 -0.06 21.37
C ILE A 25 7.43 0.25 20.86
N PHE A 26 7.31 0.80 19.65
CA PHE A 26 6.03 1.12 19.05
C PHE A 26 5.18 -0.14 18.79
N VAL A 27 5.79 -1.21 18.30
CA VAL A 27 5.12 -2.52 18.14
C VAL A 27 4.62 -3.07 19.47
N ARG A 28 5.43 -2.97 20.55
CA ARG A 28 5.05 -3.44 21.88
C ARG A 28 3.90 -2.63 22.49
N ILE A 29 3.93 -1.30 22.37
CA ILE A 29 2.85 -0.42 22.85
C ILE A 29 1.53 -0.75 22.14
N ASN A 30 1.57 -0.98 20.83
CA ASN A 30 0.40 -1.29 20.05
C ASN A 30 -0.18 -2.69 20.33
N ASN A 31 0.64 -3.65 20.73
CA ASN A 31 0.17 -4.97 21.14
C ASN A 31 -0.58 -4.96 22.47
N GLN A 32 -0.42 -3.92 23.29
CA GLN A 32 -1.05 -3.77 24.59
C GLN A 32 -2.27 -2.84 24.59
N GLY A 33 -2.55 -2.15 23.46
CA GLY A 33 -3.64 -1.17 23.31
C GLY A 33 -4.69 -1.56 22.27
N THR A 34 -5.34 -0.55 21.70
CA THR A 34 -6.28 -0.72 20.59
C THR A 34 -5.53 -1.35 19.41
N ARG A 35 -6.03 -2.48 18.90
CA ARG A 35 -5.39 -3.17 17.77
C ARG A 35 -5.33 -2.26 16.55
N LEU A 36 -4.17 -1.69 16.28
CA LEU A 36 -3.91 -0.99 15.04
C LEU A 36 -3.94 -1.99 13.86
N GLY A 37 -4.45 -1.54 12.73
CA GLY A 37 -4.40 -2.33 11.51
C GLY A 37 -2.95 -2.56 11.05
N GLN A 38 -2.69 -3.67 10.38
CA GLN A 38 -1.34 -3.99 9.91
C GLN A 38 -0.77 -2.92 8.96
N ALA A 39 -1.62 -2.19 8.24
CA ALA A 39 -1.21 -1.05 7.42
C ALA A 39 -0.67 0.12 8.26
N ASP A 40 -1.19 0.30 9.48
CA ASP A 40 -0.72 1.37 10.38
C ASP A 40 0.71 1.10 10.85
N PHE A 41 1.10 -0.17 11.02
CA PHE A 41 2.49 -0.52 11.31
C PHE A 41 3.44 -0.14 10.17
N VAL A 42 3.01 -0.34 8.93
CA VAL A 42 3.81 0.08 7.76
C VAL A 42 3.90 1.59 7.69
N LEU A 43 2.81 2.32 7.91
CA LEU A 43 2.81 3.80 7.95
C LEU A 43 3.70 4.34 9.08
N THR A 44 3.71 3.69 10.23
CA THR A 44 4.60 4.05 11.35
C THR A 44 6.05 3.81 11.00
N LEU A 45 6.37 2.66 10.41
CA LEU A 45 7.72 2.36 9.93
C LEU A 45 8.18 3.42 8.93
N LEU A 46 7.32 3.82 8.00
CA LEU A 46 7.63 4.90 7.07
C LEU A 46 7.84 6.24 7.77
N SER A 47 7.12 6.54 8.87
CA SER A 47 7.35 7.77 9.64
C SER A 47 8.76 7.83 10.22
N VAL A 48 9.33 6.69 10.58
CA VAL A 48 10.68 6.60 11.16
C VAL A 48 11.75 6.64 10.08
N PHE A 49 11.59 5.83 9.02
CA PHE A 49 12.65 5.64 8.02
C PHE A 49 12.49 6.49 6.75
N HIS A 50 11.29 7.00 6.47
CA HIS A 50 10.98 7.74 5.24
C HIS A 50 9.74 8.64 5.42
N GLY A 51 9.80 9.59 6.37
CA GLY A 51 8.66 10.43 6.75
C GLY A 51 8.05 11.20 5.58
N GLU A 52 8.88 11.75 4.68
CA GLU A 52 8.41 12.46 3.49
C GLU A 52 7.53 11.59 2.58
N LEU A 53 7.86 10.31 2.43
CA LEU A 53 7.05 9.39 1.63
C LEU A 53 5.68 9.14 2.26
N ARG A 54 5.64 8.97 3.59
CA ARG A 54 4.38 8.84 4.33
C ARG A 54 3.48 10.04 4.11
N ASP A 55 4.00 11.24 4.32
CA ASP A 55 3.24 12.50 4.21
C ASP A 55 2.70 12.69 2.78
N ARG A 56 3.50 12.38 1.78
CA ARG A 56 3.10 12.40 0.36
C ARG A 56 1.97 11.41 0.07
N ILE A 57 2.02 10.20 0.62
CA ILE A 57 0.94 9.21 0.46
C ILE A 57 -0.35 9.72 1.11
N GLU A 58 -0.29 10.30 2.31
CA GLU A 58 -1.45 10.84 3.02
C GLU A 58 -2.09 12.02 2.27
N GLU A 59 -1.27 12.98 1.84
CA GLU A 59 -1.72 14.13 1.06
C GLU A 59 -2.37 13.68 -0.25
N ARG A 60 -1.71 12.75 -0.93
CA ARG A 60 -2.19 12.26 -2.22
C ARG A 60 -3.49 11.47 -2.12
N ALA A 61 -3.65 10.63 -1.10
CA ALA A 61 -4.90 9.91 -0.86
C ALA A 61 -6.07 10.88 -0.68
N ARG A 62 -5.86 11.97 0.07
CA ARG A 62 -6.84 13.05 0.22
C ARG A 62 -7.18 13.72 -1.12
N ALA A 63 -6.17 14.07 -1.90
CA ALA A 63 -6.36 14.71 -3.21
C ALA A 63 -7.06 13.78 -4.22
N MET A 64 -6.71 12.50 -4.23
CA MET A 64 -7.33 11.49 -5.12
C MET A 64 -8.79 11.21 -4.77
N SER A 65 -9.22 11.51 -3.54
CA SER A 65 -10.60 11.31 -3.08
C SER A 65 -11.51 12.50 -3.39
N GLN A 66 -10.95 13.68 -3.65
CA GLN A 66 -11.74 14.89 -3.89
C GLN A 66 -12.39 14.85 -5.27
N GLY A 67 -13.71 15.07 -5.31
CA GLY A 67 -14.47 15.18 -6.57
C GLY A 67 -14.52 13.90 -7.42
N THR A 68 -14.21 12.73 -6.82
CA THR A 68 -14.18 11.45 -7.53
C THR A 68 -15.36 10.55 -7.13
N VAL A 69 -15.70 9.61 -8.02
CA VAL A 69 -16.73 8.58 -7.75
C VAL A 69 -16.27 7.55 -6.71
N VAL A 70 -14.97 7.51 -6.39
CA VAL A 70 -14.40 6.57 -5.43
C VAL A 70 -13.42 7.32 -4.55
N GLY A 71 -13.78 7.50 -3.28
CA GLY A 71 -12.83 7.95 -2.26
C GLY A 71 -11.90 6.80 -1.87
N ILE A 72 -10.60 7.09 -1.78
CA ILE A 72 -9.59 6.15 -1.27
C ILE A 72 -8.94 6.74 -0.02
N ASP A 73 -8.64 5.90 0.95
CA ASP A 73 -7.90 6.28 2.14
C ASP A 73 -6.40 6.01 2.01
N THR A 74 -5.63 6.50 2.97
CA THR A 74 -4.17 6.35 3.01
C THR A 74 -3.73 4.89 3.02
N GLN A 75 -4.42 4.04 3.78
CA GLN A 75 -4.10 2.61 3.86
C GLN A 75 -4.37 1.90 2.53
N GLN A 76 -5.44 2.27 1.85
CA GLN A 76 -5.78 1.73 0.53
C GLN A 76 -4.74 2.14 -0.53
N LEU A 77 -4.34 3.42 -0.55
CA LEU A 77 -3.29 3.87 -1.47
C LEU A 77 -1.95 3.19 -1.17
N LEU A 78 -1.55 3.10 0.10
CA LEU A 78 -0.35 2.37 0.51
C LEU A 78 -0.38 0.92 0.02
N ARG A 79 -1.52 0.24 0.14
CA ARG A 79 -1.69 -1.15 -0.31
C ARG A 79 -1.52 -1.29 -1.82
N ALA A 80 -2.05 -0.33 -2.59
CA ALA A 80 -1.83 -0.29 -4.05
C ALA A 80 -0.35 -0.08 -4.39
N VAL A 81 0.31 0.86 -3.71
CA VAL A 81 1.76 1.13 -3.88
C VAL A 81 2.59 -0.12 -3.59
N CYS A 82 2.32 -0.82 -2.47
CA CYS A 82 3.00 -2.07 -2.13
C CYS A 82 2.75 -3.18 -3.16
N GLY A 83 1.52 -3.25 -3.69
CA GLY A 83 1.17 -4.17 -4.77
C GLY A 83 1.97 -3.89 -6.05
N VAL A 84 2.22 -2.62 -6.37
CA VAL A 84 3.04 -2.23 -7.52
C VAL A 84 4.53 -2.47 -7.26
N ALA A 85 5.03 -2.04 -6.10
CA ALA A 85 6.44 -2.13 -5.73
C ALA A 85 6.93 -3.58 -5.60
N PHE A 86 6.20 -4.38 -4.85
CA PHE A 86 6.69 -5.69 -4.38
C PHE A 86 5.87 -6.88 -4.88
N GLY A 87 4.73 -6.65 -5.53
CA GLY A 87 3.77 -7.73 -5.79
C GLY A 87 3.19 -8.32 -4.51
N ARG A 88 3.15 -7.55 -3.42
CA ARG A 88 2.69 -7.94 -2.09
C ARG A 88 1.52 -7.08 -1.63
N ALA A 89 0.54 -7.71 -0.98
CA ALA A 89 -0.64 -7.03 -0.45
C ALA A 89 -0.84 -7.22 1.04
N ARG A 90 -0.33 -8.32 1.62
CA ARG A 90 -0.40 -8.56 3.06
C ARG A 90 0.54 -7.62 3.80
N MET A 91 -0.02 -6.68 4.55
CA MET A 91 0.77 -5.66 5.23
C MET A 91 1.74 -6.22 6.26
N SER A 92 1.44 -7.34 6.90
CA SER A 92 2.39 -8.06 7.77
C SER A 92 3.63 -8.55 7.05
N ALA A 93 3.48 -9.01 5.80
CA ALA A 93 4.61 -9.42 4.98
C ALA A 93 5.39 -8.20 4.47
N VAL A 94 4.69 -7.13 4.07
CA VAL A 94 5.30 -5.85 3.66
C VAL A 94 6.12 -5.24 4.79
N TYR A 95 5.58 -5.23 6.02
CA TYR A 95 6.29 -4.71 7.20
C TYR A 95 7.63 -5.42 7.41
N ARG A 96 7.63 -6.76 7.43
CA ARG A 96 8.87 -7.55 7.56
C ARG A 96 9.83 -7.29 6.39
N TYR A 97 9.29 -7.19 5.20
CA TYR A 97 10.08 -6.91 3.99
C TYR A 97 10.76 -5.55 4.06
N LEU A 98 10.04 -4.50 4.47
CA LEU A 98 10.58 -3.14 4.60
C LEU A 98 11.60 -3.00 5.75
N ARG A 99 11.53 -3.85 6.77
CA ARG A 99 12.58 -3.91 7.82
C ARG A 99 13.91 -4.47 7.31
N GLY A 100 13.98 -4.93 6.08
CA GLY A 100 15.19 -5.55 5.54
C GLY A 100 15.40 -7.00 6.00
N VAL A 101 14.45 -7.60 6.70
CA VAL A 101 14.59 -8.97 7.22
C VAL A 101 14.65 -9.96 6.06
N ASP A 102 15.71 -10.76 6.01
CA ASP A 102 15.82 -11.88 5.10
C ASP A 102 14.82 -12.98 5.50
N PRO A 103 13.96 -13.43 4.59
CA PRO A 103 12.95 -14.44 4.92
C PRO A 103 13.53 -15.81 5.28
N THR A 104 14.79 -16.07 4.93
CA THR A 104 15.48 -17.37 5.14
C THR A 104 16.28 -17.36 6.43
N THR A 105 17.08 -16.30 6.66
CA THR A 105 17.97 -16.21 7.84
C THR A 105 17.31 -15.53 9.03
N GLY A 106 16.30 -14.67 8.77
CA GLY A 106 15.67 -13.86 9.80
C GLY A 106 16.50 -12.64 10.23
N GLU A 107 17.68 -12.44 9.64
CA GLU A 107 18.56 -11.32 9.96
C GLU A 107 18.12 -10.05 9.21
N ALA A 108 18.29 -8.89 9.85
CA ALA A 108 18.02 -7.59 9.27
C ALA A 108 19.26 -7.07 8.55
N ASP A 109 19.09 -6.65 7.27
CA ASP A 109 20.12 -6.02 6.46
C ASP A 109 19.70 -4.60 6.06
N THR A 110 20.49 -3.63 6.50
CA THR A 110 20.23 -2.20 6.23
C THR A 110 20.30 -1.87 4.75
N ALA A 111 21.22 -2.47 3.99
CA ALA A 111 21.33 -2.21 2.55
C ALA A 111 20.09 -2.70 1.80
N SER A 112 19.58 -3.88 2.17
CA SER A 112 18.31 -4.41 1.64
C SER A 112 17.13 -3.52 2.02
N ARG A 113 17.10 -2.96 3.24
CA ARG A 113 16.06 -2.02 3.67
C ARG A 113 16.04 -0.76 2.80
N LEU A 114 17.18 -0.11 2.62
CA LEU A 114 17.30 1.10 1.79
C LEU A 114 16.83 0.86 0.37
N LYS A 115 17.28 -0.22 -0.26
CA LYS A 115 16.85 -0.61 -1.61
C LYS A 115 15.34 -0.82 -1.71
N ARG A 116 14.72 -1.41 -0.69
CA ARG A 116 13.26 -1.65 -0.65
C ARG A 116 12.47 -0.37 -0.43
N LEU A 117 12.99 0.56 0.36
CA LEU A 117 12.39 1.89 0.54
C LEU A 117 12.45 2.71 -0.77
N GLU A 118 13.58 2.68 -1.48
CA GLU A 118 13.72 3.30 -2.80
C GLU A 118 12.72 2.70 -3.81
N GLN A 119 12.61 1.37 -3.86
CA GLN A 119 11.65 0.68 -4.72
C GLN A 119 10.19 1.06 -4.38
N LEU A 120 9.88 1.26 -3.10
CA LEU A 120 8.57 1.72 -2.65
C LEU A 120 8.32 3.16 -3.08
N ASP A 121 9.31 4.06 -2.94
CA ASP A 121 9.21 5.46 -3.34
C ASP A 121 8.96 5.60 -4.85
N ASP A 122 9.66 4.83 -5.67
CA ASP A 122 9.47 4.84 -7.12
C ASP A 122 8.06 4.35 -7.52
N ALA A 123 7.58 3.28 -6.89
CA ALA A 123 6.21 2.82 -7.12
C ALA A 123 5.17 3.85 -6.63
N ALA A 124 5.46 4.54 -5.53
CA ALA A 124 4.61 5.59 -5.00
C ALA A 124 4.51 6.77 -5.98
N LYS A 125 5.64 7.22 -6.55
CA LYS A 125 5.64 8.27 -7.58
C LYS A 125 4.67 7.94 -8.72
N GLU A 126 4.75 6.71 -9.26
CA GLU A 126 3.87 6.27 -10.35
C GLU A 126 2.40 6.18 -9.94
N CYS A 127 2.11 5.60 -8.77
CA CYS A 127 0.74 5.46 -8.26
C CYS A 127 0.10 6.82 -7.93
N MET A 128 0.92 7.81 -7.58
CA MET A 128 0.47 9.13 -7.17
C MET A 128 0.34 10.13 -8.32
N GLU A 129 0.73 9.79 -9.53
CA GLU A 129 0.52 10.66 -10.71
C GLU A 129 -0.96 10.92 -10.96
N THR A 130 -1.29 12.17 -11.32
CA THR A 130 -2.68 12.59 -11.56
C THR A 130 -3.25 11.96 -12.83
N THR A 131 -2.48 11.93 -13.91
CA THR A 131 -2.94 11.45 -15.22
C THR A 131 -3.34 9.97 -15.21
N PRO A 132 -2.50 9.03 -14.71
CA PRO A 132 -2.88 7.63 -14.58
C PRO A 132 -4.14 7.41 -13.76
N TRP A 133 -4.27 8.12 -12.63
CA TRP A 133 -5.45 8.00 -11.79
C TRP A 133 -6.73 8.46 -12.50
N ARG A 134 -6.70 9.63 -13.13
CA ARG A 134 -7.84 10.14 -13.91
C ARG A 134 -8.20 9.21 -15.05
N ASP A 135 -7.20 8.76 -15.77
CA ASP A 135 -7.35 7.81 -16.87
C ASP A 135 -7.99 6.51 -16.39
N TYR A 136 -7.52 5.96 -15.29
CA TYR A 136 -8.09 4.78 -14.66
C TYR A 136 -9.56 4.99 -14.27
N LEU A 137 -9.91 6.09 -13.61
CA LEU A 137 -11.29 6.39 -13.22
C LEU A 137 -12.23 6.50 -14.41
N LEU A 138 -11.76 6.96 -15.58
CA LEU A 138 -12.56 6.95 -16.81
C LEU A 138 -12.91 5.51 -17.23
N ARG A 139 -12.03 4.52 -17.00
CA ARG A 139 -12.31 3.10 -17.29
C ARG A 139 -13.32 2.53 -16.31
N VAL A 140 -13.20 2.87 -15.03
CA VAL A 140 -14.17 2.50 -14.00
C VAL A 140 -15.57 3.02 -14.36
N LYS A 141 -15.66 4.29 -14.79
CA LYS A 141 -16.94 4.89 -15.25
C LYS A 141 -17.48 4.18 -16.51
N ARG A 142 -16.63 3.86 -17.47
CA ARG A 142 -17.03 3.13 -18.70
C ARG A 142 -17.50 1.71 -18.40
N ALA A 143 -17.01 1.09 -17.33
CA ALA A 143 -17.49 -0.20 -16.83
C ALA A 143 -18.87 -0.12 -16.13
N GLY A 144 -19.48 1.08 -16.08
CA GLY A 144 -20.81 1.32 -15.50
C GLY A 144 -20.81 1.87 -14.07
N PHE A 145 -19.66 2.02 -13.43
CA PHE A 145 -19.57 2.50 -12.03
C PHE A 145 -19.45 4.03 -12.00
N VAL A 146 -20.57 4.72 -12.21
CA VAL A 146 -20.66 6.18 -12.36
C VAL A 146 -20.89 6.91 -11.05
N SER A 147 -21.25 6.18 -9.97
CA SER A 147 -21.45 6.74 -8.64
C SER A 147 -20.90 5.83 -7.56
N GLN A 148 -20.60 6.41 -6.39
CA GLN A 148 -20.10 5.66 -5.23
C GLN A 148 -21.10 4.60 -4.73
N ALA A 149 -22.40 4.84 -4.89
CA ALA A 149 -23.45 3.89 -4.50
C ALA A 149 -23.37 2.56 -5.27
N LEU A 150 -22.79 2.57 -6.48
CA LEU A 150 -22.60 1.37 -7.30
C LEU A 150 -21.31 0.60 -6.96
N VAL A 151 -20.43 1.18 -6.15
CA VAL A 151 -19.14 0.59 -5.78
C VAL A 151 -19.28 -0.17 -4.46
N ALA A 152 -19.63 -1.44 -4.53
CA ALA A 152 -19.79 -2.30 -3.34
C ALA A 152 -18.48 -2.51 -2.55
N SER A 153 -17.33 -2.42 -3.20
CA SER A 153 -16.02 -2.58 -2.56
C SER A 153 -15.00 -1.58 -3.11
N ARG A 154 -14.55 -0.65 -2.27
CA ARG A 154 -13.44 0.26 -2.60
C ARG A 154 -12.14 -0.51 -2.86
N ASN A 155 -11.92 -1.61 -2.12
CA ASN A 155 -10.75 -2.45 -2.32
C ASN A 155 -10.68 -3.03 -3.74
N ALA A 156 -11.82 -3.38 -4.34
CA ALA A 156 -11.85 -3.84 -5.74
C ALA A 156 -11.31 -2.79 -6.69
N ILE A 157 -11.67 -1.52 -6.50
CA ILE A 157 -11.19 -0.40 -7.31
C ILE A 157 -9.71 -0.16 -7.08
N VAL A 158 -9.27 -0.11 -5.82
CA VAL A 158 -7.85 0.18 -5.48
C VAL A 158 -6.92 -0.95 -5.96
N ASN A 159 -7.32 -2.20 -5.81
CA ASN A 159 -6.55 -3.35 -6.27
C ASN A 159 -6.45 -3.37 -7.81
N ALA A 160 -7.56 -3.06 -8.50
CA ALA A 160 -7.55 -2.93 -9.96
C ALA A 160 -6.66 -1.77 -10.44
N TYR A 161 -6.56 -0.68 -9.68
CA TYR A 161 -5.61 0.39 -9.98
C TYR A 161 -4.15 -0.07 -9.93
N ALA A 162 -3.77 -0.88 -8.95
CA ALA A 162 -2.43 -1.46 -8.90
C ALA A 162 -2.14 -2.31 -10.15
N PHE A 163 -3.09 -3.12 -10.62
CA PHE A 163 -2.95 -3.86 -11.89
C PHE A 163 -2.86 -2.94 -13.09
N TYR A 164 -3.60 -1.85 -13.11
CA TYR A 164 -3.52 -0.84 -14.17
C TYR A 164 -2.12 -0.22 -14.27
N ILE A 165 -1.53 0.19 -13.14
CA ILE A 165 -0.16 0.72 -13.09
C ILE A 165 0.86 -0.35 -13.53
N ARG A 166 0.75 -1.58 -13.02
CA ARG A 166 1.65 -2.68 -13.41
C ARG A 166 1.56 -2.99 -14.91
N GLY A 167 0.36 -3.01 -15.48
CA GLY A 167 0.16 -3.25 -16.91
C GLY A 167 0.77 -2.14 -17.77
N ARG A 168 0.69 -0.88 -17.32
CA ARG A 168 1.38 0.24 -17.97
C ARG A 168 2.90 0.06 -17.95
N LYS A 169 3.48 -0.28 -16.78
CA LYS A 169 4.91 -0.57 -16.64
C LYS A 169 5.38 -1.70 -17.54
N ALA A 170 4.57 -2.74 -17.68
CA ALA A 170 4.86 -3.88 -18.55
C ALA A 170 4.65 -3.57 -20.05
N GLY A 171 4.28 -2.35 -20.42
CA GLY A 171 4.09 -1.96 -21.82
C GLY A 171 2.85 -2.57 -22.47
N VAL A 172 1.87 -3.02 -21.68
CA VAL A 172 0.61 -3.56 -22.25
C VAL A 172 -0.08 -2.47 -23.10
N PRO A 173 -0.43 -2.75 -24.37
CA PRO A 173 -1.10 -1.78 -25.22
C PRO A 173 -2.34 -1.20 -24.55
N LYS A 174 -2.50 0.12 -24.63
CA LYS A 174 -3.52 0.87 -23.90
C LYS A 174 -4.93 0.31 -24.09
N ASN A 175 -5.32 -0.03 -25.33
CA ASN A 175 -6.63 -0.58 -25.63
C ASN A 175 -6.88 -1.93 -24.94
N LYS A 176 -5.89 -2.81 -24.93
CA LYS A 176 -5.96 -4.10 -24.20
C LYS A 176 -6.05 -3.89 -22.69
N LEU A 177 -5.19 -3.02 -22.16
CA LEU A 177 -5.19 -2.71 -20.73
C LEU A 177 -6.54 -2.11 -20.28
N ASP A 178 -7.09 -1.18 -21.08
CA ASP A 178 -8.39 -0.56 -20.81
C ASP A 178 -9.52 -1.61 -20.75
N GLU A 179 -9.53 -2.55 -21.69
CA GLU A 179 -10.51 -3.64 -21.73
C GLU A 179 -10.33 -4.62 -20.56
N MET A 180 -9.11 -5.06 -20.31
CA MET A 180 -8.79 -5.97 -19.20
C MET A 180 -9.20 -5.38 -17.85
N ILE A 181 -8.88 -4.11 -17.60
CA ILE A 181 -9.22 -3.42 -16.35
C ILE A 181 -10.73 -3.22 -16.22
N ALA A 182 -11.44 -2.84 -17.27
CA ALA A 182 -12.89 -2.70 -17.22
C ALA A 182 -13.57 -4.04 -16.87
N ARG A 183 -13.16 -5.14 -17.52
CA ARG A 183 -13.65 -6.49 -17.20
C ARG A 183 -13.31 -6.94 -15.79
N TRP A 184 -12.08 -6.64 -15.35
CA TRP A 184 -11.64 -6.96 -13.99
C TRP A 184 -12.48 -6.24 -12.93
N VAL A 185 -12.65 -4.92 -13.07
CA VAL A 185 -13.45 -4.10 -12.14
C VAL A 185 -14.89 -4.61 -12.11
N PHE A 186 -15.50 -4.82 -13.27
CA PHE A 186 -16.86 -5.34 -13.35
C PHE A 186 -17.00 -6.71 -12.67
N GLY A 187 -16.13 -7.67 -13.01
CA GLY A 187 -16.18 -9.01 -12.46
C GLY A 187 -15.95 -9.05 -10.95
N THR A 188 -14.97 -8.29 -10.45
CA THR A 188 -14.65 -8.26 -9.01
C THR A 188 -15.73 -7.59 -8.16
N LEU A 189 -16.40 -6.56 -8.69
CA LEU A 189 -17.51 -5.91 -8.02
C LEU A 189 -18.78 -6.77 -8.05
N LEU A 190 -19.07 -7.40 -9.19
CA LEU A 190 -20.23 -8.29 -9.34
C LEU A 190 -20.14 -9.53 -8.42
N THR A 191 -18.95 -10.10 -8.30
CA THR A 191 -18.72 -11.31 -7.48
C THR A 191 -18.39 -11.01 -6.02
N ALA A 192 -18.36 -9.73 -5.63
CA ALA A 192 -17.90 -9.30 -4.31
C ALA A 192 -16.54 -9.91 -3.91
N ARG A 193 -15.62 -10.06 -4.88
CA ARG A 193 -14.35 -10.80 -4.71
C ARG A 193 -13.51 -10.32 -3.52
N TYR A 194 -13.51 -9.03 -3.23
CA TYR A 194 -12.71 -8.44 -2.15
C TYR A 194 -13.53 -8.06 -0.91
N SER A 195 -14.69 -8.69 -0.68
CA SER A 195 -15.54 -8.41 0.47
C SER A 195 -15.08 -9.09 1.76
N GLY A 196 -14.30 -10.17 1.66
CA GLY A 196 -13.75 -10.91 2.80
C GLY A 196 -12.30 -10.54 3.09
N SER A 197 -11.37 -11.50 3.08
CA SER A 197 -9.93 -11.33 3.29
C SER A 197 -9.25 -10.63 2.11
N SER A 198 -9.56 -9.36 1.92
CA SER A 198 -9.14 -8.55 0.76
C SER A 198 -7.63 -8.62 0.48
N GLU A 199 -6.79 -8.57 1.53
CA GLU A 199 -5.33 -8.62 1.38
C GLU A 199 -4.86 -9.99 0.86
N THR A 200 -5.42 -11.07 1.37
CA THR A 200 -5.07 -12.44 0.94
C THR A 200 -5.43 -12.66 -0.52
N ILE A 201 -6.65 -12.29 -0.90
CA ILE A 201 -7.14 -12.45 -2.27
C ILE A 201 -6.33 -11.58 -3.23
N PHE A 202 -6.01 -10.36 -2.84
CA PHE A 202 -5.20 -9.46 -3.67
C PHE A 202 -3.76 -9.99 -3.83
N GLU A 203 -3.16 -10.53 -2.77
CA GLU A 203 -1.83 -11.19 -2.85
C GLU A 203 -1.85 -12.36 -3.84
N GLU A 204 -2.88 -13.21 -3.80
CA GLU A 204 -3.05 -14.30 -4.76
C GLU A 204 -3.21 -13.82 -6.20
N ASP A 205 -3.98 -12.76 -6.41
CA ASP A 205 -4.18 -12.18 -7.73
C ASP A 205 -2.90 -11.56 -8.28
N LEU A 206 -2.12 -10.86 -7.44
CA LEU A 206 -0.79 -10.35 -7.81
C LEU A 206 0.15 -11.49 -8.21
N ALA A 207 0.16 -12.59 -7.47
CA ALA A 207 0.97 -13.76 -7.76
C ALA A 207 0.54 -14.46 -9.07
N ARG A 208 -0.76 -14.50 -9.36
CA ARG A 208 -1.28 -15.06 -10.62
C ARG A 208 -0.87 -14.22 -11.83
N VAL A 209 -1.03 -12.90 -11.74
CA VAL A 209 -0.63 -11.98 -12.81
C VAL A 209 0.87 -12.04 -13.08
N ALA A 210 1.70 -12.18 -12.04
CA ALA A 210 3.15 -12.31 -12.20
C ALA A 210 3.60 -13.60 -12.93
N ARG A 211 2.76 -14.65 -12.94
CA ARG A 211 3.06 -15.91 -13.67
C ARG A 211 2.66 -15.87 -15.14
N LEU A 212 1.88 -14.88 -15.54
CA LEU A 212 1.36 -14.76 -16.91
C LEU A 212 2.24 -13.82 -17.79
N GLY A 213 3.18 -13.12 -17.21
CA GLY A 213 4.13 -12.22 -17.87
C GLY A 213 5.55 -12.68 -17.74
#